data_939a6255e9d562626e57a0650b219c4e
#
_entry.id   939a6255e9d562626e57a0650b219c4e
#
_cell.length_a   1.000
_cell.length_b   1.000
_cell.length_c   1.000
_cell.angle_alpha   90.00
_cell.angle_beta   90.00
_cell.angle_gamma   90.00
#
_symmetry.space_group_name_H-M   'P 1'
#
loop_
_entity.id
_entity.type
_entity.pdbx_description
1 polymer ?
#
loop_
_entity_poly.entity_id
_entity_poly.type
_entity_poly.pdbx_seq_one_letter_code
_entity_poly.pdbx_strand_id
1 'polypeptide(L)'
;MKTEALFAAFIRGAIIGKTKESWVVCTEDLPGVPSDTAQLKQRTLIINSENETNAEARITECITNFPKGEIPSAIIIHCNGMAYSYLCAPDYKGIETIRSGERKEPWVQENNKSCFPNTTDFGASRSLVVKNRVALVTGGAQGFGEEIVRGLVSAGAIVFIADLNIEGARRLAASLNNECKKTIAFPVEVNVADEASVEKMIEAVALKAGGLDLCVSNAGVLRAAPILEQDIASFRFVTDINYIAFAIVTKHCGLLMKAQNLCVPEWTTDIIQINSKSGLEGSNKNGAYAGSKFGSIGLVQSFAKELVDYRIKVNAICPGNFFDGPLWADPDKGLFVQYLRTGKVPGAKTVEDVKAFYEAKVPMGRGCTGPDVIRAVLYLVEQVYETGQALPVTGGQVMLS
;
A
#
# COMPACT_ATOMS: atom_id res chain seq x y z
N MET A 1 5.23 15.32 -8.38
CA MET A 1 4.10 15.43 -7.40
C MET A 1 3.68 16.87 -7.33
N LYS A 2 2.38 17.17 -7.39
CA LYS A 2 1.87 18.55 -7.32
C LYS A 2 2.04 19.15 -5.94
N THR A 3 2.12 20.48 -5.86
CA THR A 3 2.28 21.25 -4.62
C THR A 3 1.25 20.90 -3.56
N GLU A 4 -0.02 20.74 -3.94
CA GLU A 4 -1.11 20.34 -3.04
C GLU A 4 -0.85 18.98 -2.36
N ALA A 5 -0.42 17.99 -3.15
CA ALA A 5 -0.09 16.65 -2.64
C ALA A 5 1.14 16.68 -1.72
N LEU A 6 2.12 17.53 -2.03
CA LEU A 6 3.31 17.71 -1.21
C LEU A 6 2.97 18.34 0.15
N PHE A 7 2.15 19.39 0.16
CA PHE A 7 1.71 20.02 1.41
C PHE A 7 0.86 19.07 2.26
N ALA A 8 -0.02 18.26 1.65
CA ALA A 8 -0.76 17.25 2.36
C ALA A 8 0.16 16.26 3.09
N ALA A 9 1.26 15.84 2.44
CA ALA A 9 2.25 14.95 3.04
C ALA A 9 3.01 15.60 4.21
N PHE A 10 3.42 16.85 4.07
CA PHE A 10 4.08 17.60 5.16
C PHE A 10 3.14 17.80 6.36
N ILE A 11 1.88 18.20 6.13
CA ILE A 11 0.86 18.34 7.18
C ILE A 11 0.68 17.01 7.92
N ARG A 12 0.47 15.93 7.17
CA ARG A 12 0.28 14.61 7.77
C ARG A 12 1.49 14.18 8.59
N GLY A 13 2.70 14.33 8.06
CA GLY A 13 3.93 14.03 8.76
C GLY A 13 4.08 14.82 10.05
N ALA A 14 3.85 16.15 10.01
CA ALA A 14 3.93 17.00 11.19
C ALA A 14 2.89 16.64 12.26
N ILE A 15 1.65 16.28 11.87
CA ILE A 15 0.62 15.80 12.80
C ILE A 15 1.04 14.47 13.43
N ILE A 16 1.54 13.50 12.65
CA ILE A 16 2.05 12.23 13.17
C ILE A 16 3.20 12.49 14.16
N GLY A 17 4.14 13.39 13.83
CA GLY A 17 5.23 13.79 14.71
C GLY A 17 4.74 14.33 16.05
N LYS A 18 3.65 15.10 16.06
CA LYS A 18 3.03 15.65 17.26
C LYS A 18 2.22 14.64 18.06
N THR A 19 1.43 13.80 17.39
CA THR A 19 0.46 12.89 18.04
C THR A 19 1.00 11.49 18.28
N LYS A 20 2.02 11.07 17.50
CA LYS A 20 2.52 9.68 17.43
C LYS A 20 1.47 8.68 16.93
N GLU A 21 0.48 9.16 16.19
CA GLU A 21 -0.63 8.37 15.62
C GLU A 21 -0.79 8.68 14.14
N SER A 22 -1.33 7.73 13.38
CA SER A 22 -1.65 7.95 11.97
C SER A 22 -2.91 8.80 11.81
N TRP A 23 -2.86 9.77 10.89
CA TRP A 23 -3.93 10.73 10.62
C TRP A 23 -4.26 10.76 9.14
N VAL A 24 -5.48 11.19 8.83
CA VAL A 24 -5.96 11.49 7.48
C VAL A 24 -5.92 12.99 7.26
N VAL A 25 -5.34 13.39 6.12
CA VAL A 25 -5.32 14.78 5.66
C VAL A 25 -5.92 14.81 4.25
N CYS A 26 -7.12 15.37 4.10
CA CYS A 26 -7.79 15.51 2.82
C CYS A 26 -7.66 16.92 2.29
N THR A 27 -7.36 17.07 1.00
CA THR A 27 -7.55 18.33 0.28
C THR A 27 -9.04 18.62 0.17
N GLU A 28 -9.43 19.86 0.37
CA GLU A 28 -10.81 20.29 0.26
C GLU A 28 -10.89 21.57 -0.58
N ASP A 29 -11.69 21.56 -1.64
CA ASP A 29 -12.11 22.78 -2.32
C ASP A 29 -13.11 23.49 -1.40
N LEU A 30 -12.63 24.35 -0.53
CA LEU A 30 -13.50 25.24 0.21
C LEU A 30 -13.90 26.38 -0.74
N PRO A 31 -15.12 26.39 -1.32
CA PRO A 31 -15.57 27.47 -2.18
C PRO A 31 -15.63 28.74 -1.33
N GLY A 32 -14.70 29.66 -1.61
CA GLY A 32 -14.61 30.94 -0.97
C GLY A 32 -14.55 30.84 0.55
N VAL A 33 -13.36 30.93 1.14
CA VAL A 33 -13.28 31.16 2.60
C VAL A 33 -14.20 32.34 2.90
N PRO A 34 -15.32 32.16 3.60
CA PRO A 34 -16.18 33.31 3.94
C PRO A 34 -15.31 34.32 4.66
N SER A 35 -15.44 35.58 4.30
CA SER A 35 -14.79 36.70 5.02
C SER A 35 -15.13 36.75 6.51
N ASP A 36 -16.10 35.95 6.94
CA ASP A 36 -16.51 35.80 8.34
C ASP A 36 -15.79 34.62 9.02
N THR A 37 -14.47 34.80 9.17
CA THR A 37 -13.55 33.84 9.78
C THR A 37 -13.72 33.67 11.28
N ALA A 38 -14.67 34.32 11.93
CA ALA A 38 -14.79 34.31 13.39
C ALA A 38 -15.17 32.92 13.96
N GLN A 39 -16.00 32.14 13.24
CA GLN A 39 -16.39 30.79 13.67
C GLN A 39 -15.36 29.69 13.29
N LEU A 40 -14.49 29.96 12.29
CA LEU A 40 -13.45 29.03 11.87
C LEU A 40 -12.16 29.19 12.70
N LYS A 41 -11.95 30.30 13.38
CA LYS A 41 -10.68 30.66 14.05
C LYS A 41 -10.22 29.68 15.12
N GLN A 42 -11.10 28.98 15.81
CA GLN A 42 -10.70 28.06 16.89
C GLN A 42 -10.20 26.70 16.38
N ARG A 43 -10.58 26.29 15.16
CA ARG A 43 -10.26 24.97 14.59
C ARG A 43 -9.36 25.03 13.35
N THR A 44 -9.10 26.20 12.82
CA THR A 44 -8.36 26.39 11.58
C THR A 44 -7.00 27.01 11.85
N LEU A 45 -5.95 26.36 11.38
CA LEU A 45 -4.59 26.88 11.37
C LEU A 45 -4.29 27.51 10.01
N ILE A 46 -3.88 28.78 10.00
CA ILE A 46 -3.46 29.47 8.78
C ILE A 46 -1.94 29.59 8.76
N ILE A 47 -1.33 29.13 7.69
CA ILE A 47 0.13 29.11 7.49
C ILE A 47 0.45 29.93 6.25
N ASN A 48 1.35 30.90 6.39
CA ASN A 48 1.88 31.67 5.28
C ASN A 48 3.31 31.18 4.98
N SER A 49 3.59 30.82 3.73
CA SER A 49 4.91 30.49 3.24
C SER A 49 5.23 31.31 2.01
N GLU A 50 6.45 31.81 1.91
CA GLU A 50 6.89 32.63 0.76
C GLU A 50 7.05 31.76 -0.50
N ASN A 51 7.45 30.51 -0.34
CA ASN A 51 7.66 29.56 -1.42
C ASN A 51 7.55 28.11 -0.92
N GLU A 52 7.54 27.16 -1.85
CA GLU A 52 7.42 25.72 -1.53
C GLU A 52 8.62 25.17 -0.77
N THR A 53 9.82 25.70 -0.99
CA THR A 53 11.07 25.22 -0.37
C THR A 53 11.07 25.43 1.14
N ASN A 54 10.43 26.49 1.63
CA ASN A 54 10.34 26.82 3.05
C ASN A 54 9.06 26.26 3.70
N ALA A 55 8.15 25.71 2.91
CA ALA A 55 6.84 25.29 3.39
C ALA A 55 6.92 24.14 4.39
N GLU A 56 7.79 23.16 4.19
CA GLU A 56 7.96 22.01 5.09
C GLU A 56 8.28 22.46 6.52
N ALA A 57 9.34 23.25 6.68
CA ALA A 57 9.77 23.73 7.99
C ALA A 57 8.68 24.59 8.65
N ARG A 58 8.02 25.45 7.86
CA ARG A 58 6.97 26.33 8.35
C ARG A 58 5.70 25.58 8.78
N ILE A 59 5.29 24.58 8.01
CA ILE A 59 4.17 23.70 8.35
C ILE A 59 4.47 22.95 9.64
N THR A 60 5.66 22.35 9.74
CA THR A 60 6.09 21.60 10.93
C THR A 60 6.13 22.49 12.17
N GLU A 61 6.71 23.68 12.07
CA GLU A 61 6.75 24.67 13.16
C GLU A 61 5.34 25.05 13.62
N CYS A 62 4.46 25.44 12.71
CA CYS A 62 3.11 25.92 13.05
C CYS A 62 2.25 24.81 13.68
N ILE A 63 2.33 23.58 13.17
CA ILE A 63 1.59 22.44 13.74
C ILE A 63 2.15 22.05 15.12
N THR A 64 3.47 22.04 15.28
CA THR A 64 4.10 21.73 16.57
C THR A 64 3.72 22.76 17.64
N ASN A 65 3.67 24.03 17.27
CA ASN A 65 3.33 25.13 18.17
C ASN A 65 1.81 25.34 18.37
N PHE A 66 0.95 24.61 17.65
CA PHE A 66 -0.48 24.62 17.92
C PHE A 66 -0.75 24.15 19.37
N PRO A 67 -1.81 24.61 20.06
CA PRO A 67 -2.00 24.33 21.48
C PRO A 67 -1.70 22.90 21.89
N LYS A 68 -1.07 22.73 23.06
CA LYS A 68 -0.65 21.40 23.55
C LYS A 68 -1.85 20.46 23.71
N GLY A 69 -1.75 19.29 23.10
CA GLY A 69 -2.80 18.27 23.12
C GLY A 69 -3.90 18.50 22.08
N GLU A 70 -3.80 19.54 21.25
CA GLU A 70 -4.79 19.83 20.20
C GLU A 70 -4.21 19.70 18.80
N ILE A 71 -5.07 19.33 17.85
CA ILE A 71 -4.77 19.28 16.42
C ILE A 71 -5.85 20.09 15.67
N PRO A 72 -5.46 21.00 14.75
CA PRO A 72 -6.43 21.74 13.97
C PRO A 72 -7.28 20.83 13.11
N SER A 73 -8.58 21.09 13.02
CA SER A 73 -9.48 20.34 12.15
C SER A 73 -9.36 20.78 10.69
N ALA A 74 -8.86 22.00 10.44
CA ALA A 74 -8.58 22.52 9.12
C ALA A 74 -7.27 23.29 9.10
N ILE A 75 -6.56 23.23 7.98
CA ILE A 75 -5.32 23.98 7.73
C ILE A 75 -5.45 24.68 6.37
N ILE A 76 -5.10 25.96 6.34
CA ILE A 76 -5.03 26.73 5.10
C ILE A 76 -3.59 27.21 4.93
N ILE A 77 -2.99 26.91 3.79
CA ILE A 77 -1.64 27.33 3.43
C ILE A 77 -1.73 28.36 2.32
N HIS A 78 -1.19 29.55 2.55
CA HIS A 78 -0.97 30.56 1.52
C HIS A 78 0.48 30.46 1.05
N CYS A 79 0.67 30.15 -0.24
CA CYS A 79 1.98 30.02 -0.85
C CYS A 79 1.93 30.51 -2.30
N ASN A 80 2.90 31.34 -2.72
CA ASN A 80 2.98 31.87 -4.10
C ASN A 80 1.68 32.51 -4.60
N GLY A 81 0.92 33.20 -3.74
CA GLY A 81 -0.36 33.82 -4.10
C GLY A 81 -1.55 32.85 -4.24
N MET A 82 -1.34 31.58 -3.97
CA MET A 82 -2.37 30.53 -3.95
C MET A 82 -2.75 30.16 -2.54
N ALA A 83 -4.00 29.71 -2.33
CA ALA A 83 -4.46 29.17 -1.07
C ALA A 83 -4.79 27.67 -1.23
N TYR A 84 -4.25 26.85 -0.34
CA TYR A 84 -4.47 25.40 -0.29
C TYR A 84 -5.16 25.05 1.00
N SER A 85 -6.26 24.32 0.94
CA SER A 85 -7.09 23.97 2.11
C SER A 85 -7.12 22.48 2.38
N TYR A 86 -6.98 22.12 3.65
CA TYR A 86 -6.91 20.72 4.09
C TYR A 86 -7.78 20.49 5.32
N LEU A 87 -8.47 19.34 5.36
CA LEU A 87 -9.15 18.84 6.54
C LEU A 87 -8.29 17.74 7.20
N CYS A 88 -8.20 17.78 8.54
CA CYS A 88 -7.38 16.87 9.33
C CYS A 88 -8.24 16.12 10.34
N ALA A 89 -8.18 14.80 10.37
CA ALA A 89 -8.89 13.96 11.32
C ALA A 89 -8.15 12.64 11.59
N PRO A 90 -8.44 11.95 12.72
CA PRO A 90 -7.87 10.64 13.03
C PRO A 90 -8.28 9.56 12.03
N ASP A 91 -9.45 9.71 11.40
CA ASP A 91 -9.99 8.79 10.39
C ASP A 91 -10.96 9.49 9.44
N TYR A 92 -11.47 8.77 8.43
CA TYR A 92 -12.43 9.34 7.47
C TYR A 92 -13.78 9.70 8.09
N LYS A 93 -14.22 9.03 9.15
CA LYS A 93 -15.45 9.41 9.87
C LYS A 93 -15.29 10.81 10.46
N GLY A 94 -14.12 11.12 10.99
CA GLY A 94 -13.78 12.46 11.47
C GLY A 94 -13.82 13.50 10.34
N ILE A 95 -13.33 13.19 9.14
CA ILE A 95 -13.44 14.08 7.97
C ILE A 95 -14.92 14.37 7.65
N GLU A 96 -15.77 13.34 7.63
CA GLU A 96 -17.21 13.50 7.38
C GLU A 96 -17.89 14.39 8.40
N THR A 97 -17.55 14.26 9.70
CA THR A 97 -18.11 15.14 10.76
C THR A 97 -17.67 16.59 10.66
N ILE A 98 -16.47 16.86 10.09
CA ILE A 98 -16.04 18.22 9.79
C ILE A 98 -16.85 18.78 8.61
N ARG A 99 -17.01 18.01 7.53
CA ARG A 99 -17.76 18.41 6.32
C ARG A 99 -19.22 18.69 6.61
N SER A 100 -19.88 17.87 7.44
CA SER A 100 -21.29 18.06 7.83
C SER A 100 -21.48 19.24 8.77
N GLY A 101 -20.40 19.83 9.30
CA GLY A 101 -20.46 20.90 10.30
C GLY A 101 -20.82 20.45 11.70
N GLU A 102 -20.92 19.14 11.94
CA GLU A 102 -21.18 18.58 13.28
C GLU A 102 -20.00 18.82 14.23
N ARG A 103 -18.75 18.87 13.68
CA ARG A 103 -17.55 19.17 14.46
C ARG A 103 -17.16 20.63 14.33
N LYS A 104 -17.12 21.34 15.47
CA LYS A 104 -16.77 22.76 15.56
C LYS A 104 -15.46 23.02 16.31
N GLU A 105 -14.95 22.05 17.06
CA GLU A 105 -13.78 22.17 17.94
C GLU A 105 -12.54 21.50 17.33
N PRO A 106 -11.32 21.91 17.70
CA PRO A 106 -10.11 21.18 17.34
C PRO A 106 -10.14 19.76 17.92
N TRP A 107 -9.31 18.86 17.36
CA TRP A 107 -9.13 17.53 17.93
C TRP A 107 -8.28 17.62 19.20
N VAL A 108 -8.82 17.07 20.28
CA VAL A 108 -8.06 16.88 21.52
C VAL A 108 -7.42 15.50 21.46
N GLN A 109 -6.11 15.44 21.65
CA GLN A 109 -5.41 14.16 21.73
C GLN A 109 -5.86 13.45 23.01
N GLU A 110 -6.60 12.36 22.85
CA GLU A 110 -6.83 11.44 23.96
C GLU A 110 -5.48 10.80 24.32
N ASN A 111 -5.20 10.64 25.62
CA ASN A 111 -3.99 9.97 26.12
C ASN A 111 -4.00 8.48 25.77
N ASN A 112 -4.03 8.17 24.47
CA ASN A 112 -3.97 6.81 23.98
C ASN A 112 -2.51 6.38 23.80
N LYS A 113 -2.23 5.13 24.11
CA LYS A 113 -0.92 4.52 23.97
C LYS A 113 -0.39 4.71 22.55
N SER A 114 0.82 5.22 22.43
CA SER A 114 1.56 5.39 21.19
C SER A 114 1.39 4.21 20.24
N CYS A 115 1.06 4.48 18.97
CA CYS A 115 1.05 3.47 17.89
C CYS A 115 2.47 3.07 17.44
N PHE A 116 3.50 3.68 18.02
CA PHE A 116 4.86 3.17 17.81
C PHE A 116 4.98 1.82 18.51
N PRO A 117 5.39 0.75 17.82
CA PRO A 117 5.67 -0.49 18.49
C PRO A 117 6.76 -0.23 19.53
N ASN A 118 6.38 -0.30 20.80
CA ASN A 118 7.35 -0.29 21.87
C ASN A 118 8.16 -1.58 21.70
N THR A 119 9.45 -1.48 21.46
CA THR A 119 10.35 -2.62 21.19
C THR A 119 10.35 -3.68 22.30
N THR A 120 9.65 -3.43 23.40
CA THR A 120 9.53 -4.31 24.56
C THR A 120 8.14 -4.90 24.79
N ASP A 121 7.11 -4.47 24.01
CA ASP A 121 5.74 -4.95 24.20
C ASP A 121 5.38 -6.04 23.17
N PHE A 122 5.78 -7.27 23.46
CA PHE A 122 5.48 -8.45 22.64
C PHE A 122 3.99 -8.88 22.71
N GLY A 123 3.14 -8.16 23.45
CA GLY A 123 1.74 -8.50 23.68
C GLY A 123 0.71 -7.72 22.86
N ALA A 124 1.13 -6.71 22.09
CA ALA A 124 0.21 -5.99 21.21
C ALA A 124 -0.28 -6.92 20.08
N SER A 125 -1.59 -7.02 19.90
CA SER A 125 -2.16 -7.79 18.78
C SER A 125 -1.62 -7.24 17.46
N ARG A 126 -1.02 -8.10 16.62
CA ARG A 126 -0.51 -7.74 15.27
C ARG A 126 -1.54 -7.02 14.40
N SER A 127 -2.82 -7.21 14.67
CA SER A 127 -3.91 -6.49 14.02
C SER A 127 -3.89 -4.97 14.25
N LEU A 128 -3.18 -4.48 15.27
CA LEU A 128 -3.08 -3.04 15.55
C LEU A 128 -1.95 -2.34 14.79
N VAL A 129 -0.99 -3.08 14.23
CA VAL A 129 0.21 -2.55 13.56
C VAL A 129 -0.13 -1.63 12.39
N VAL A 130 -1.21 -1.94 11.67
CA VAL A 130 -1.67 -1.16 10.50
C VAL A 130 -2.94 -0.35 10.77
N LYS A 131 -3.42 -0.32 12.02
CA LYS A 131 -4.63 0.43 12.37
C LYS A 131 -4.47 1.91 12.02
N ASN A 132 -5.43 2.44 11.24
CA ASN A 132 -5.45 3.80 10.70
C ASN A 132 -4.27 4.14 9.77
N ARG A 133 -3.35 3.23 9.49
CA ARG A 133 -2.32 3.45 8.48
C ARG A 133 -2.94 3.49 7.08
N VAL A 134 -2.38 4.34 6.24
CA VAL A 134 -2.76 4.46 4.83
C VAL A 134 -1.98 3.43 4.04
N ALA A 135 -2.67 2.49 3.42
CA ALA A 135 -2.10 1.44 2.60
C ALA A 135 -2.56 1.54 1.14
N LEU A 136 -1.66 1.23 0.22
CA LEU A 136 -1.90 1.13 -1.21
C LEU A 136 -1.58 -0.29 -1.67
N VAL A 137 -2.49 -0.95 -2.39
CA VAL A 137 -2.28 -2.30 -2.95
C VAL A 137 -2.48 -2.25 -4.45
N THR A 138 -1.42 -2.48 -5.24
CA THR A 138 -1.52 -2.57 -6.70
C THR A 138 -1.97 -3.97 -7.14
N GLY A 139 -2.80 -4.07 -8.20
CA GLY A 139 -3.44 -5.33 -8.57
C GLY A 139 -4.36 -5.83 -7.45
N GLY A 140 -5.02 -4.89 -6.75
CA GLY A 140 -5.79 -5.15 -5.54
C GLY A 140 -7.19 -5.70 -5.75
N ALA A 141 -7.68 -5.78 -6.99
CA ALA A 141 -9.07 -6.15 -7.28
C ALA A 141 -9.31 -7.67 -7.38
N GLN A 142 -8.27 -8.49 -7.32
CA GLN A 142 -8.37 -9.95 -7.45
C GLN A 142 -7.16 -10.69 -6.85
N GLY A 143 -7.29 -11.99 -6.69
CA GLY A 143 -6.19 -12.89 -6.29
C GLY A 143 -5.56 -12.51 -4.95
N PHE A 144 -4.23 -12.64 -4.82
CA PHE A 144 -3.54 -12.23 -3.60
C PHE A 144 -3.73 -10.75 -3.26
N GLY A 145 -3.88 -9.89 -4.28
CA GLY A 145 -4.14 -8.47 -4.05
C GLY A 145 -5.44 -8.24 -3.29
N GLU A 146 -6.53 -8.88 -3.70
CA GLU A 146 -7.82 -8.82 -2.99
C GLU A 146 -7.72 -9.38 -1.57
N GLU A 147 -7.06 -10.52 -1.38
CA GLU A 147 -6.86 -11.13 -0.06
C GLU A 147 -6.07 -10.21 0.89
N ILE A 148 -5.03 -9.54 0.36
CA ILE A 148 -4.24 -8.56 1.11
C ILE A 148 -5.10 -7.35 1.47
N VAL A 149 -5.89 -6.82 0.54
CA VAL A 149 -6.81 -5.70 0.78
C VAL A 149 -7.78 -6.05 1.90
N ARG A 150 -8.45 -7.22 1.83
CA ARG A 150 -9.39 -7.68 2.87
C ARG A 150 -8.70 -7.81 4.23
N GLY A 151 -7.51 -8.39 4.26
CA GLY A 151 -6.74 -8.54 5.49
C GLY A 151 -6.30 -7.22 6.11
N LEU A 152 -5.85 -6.26 5.31
CA LEU A 152 -5.47 -4.92 5.77
C LEU A 152 -6.68 -4.12 6.29
N VAL A 153 -7.82 -4.17 5.59
CA VAL A 153 -9.07 -3.56 6.03
C VAL A 153 -9.55 -4.17 7.35
N SER A 154 -9.50 -5.49 7.48
CA SER A 154 -9.85 -6.21 8.72
C SER A 154 -8.93 -5.81 9.89
N ALA A 155 -7.66 -5.52 9.62
CA ALA A 155 -6.69 -5.00 10.59
C ALA A 155 -6.81 -3.48 10.84
N GLY A 156 -7.81 -2.80 10.23
CA GLY A 156 -8.13 -1.39 10.47
C GLY A 156 -7.30 -0.39 9.66
N ALA A 157 -6.61 -0.83 8.60
CA ALA A 157 -5.92 0.08 7.67
C ALA A 157 -6.93 0.78 6.76
N ILE A 158 -6.60 1.99 6.33
CA ILE A 158 -7.26 2.72 5.26
C ILE A 158 -6.61 2.27 3.96
N VAL A 159 -7.37 1.63 3.05
CA VAL A 159 -6.78 0.93 1.90
C VAL A 159 -7.20 1.53 0.57
N PHE A 160 -6.23 1.91 -0.24
CA PHE A 160 -6.40 2.25 -1.65
C PHE A 160 -6.21 1.00 -2.50
N ILE A 161 -7.26 0.61 -3.21
CA ILE A 161 -7.32 -0.56 -4.09
C ILE A 161 -6.97 -0.08 -5.49
N ALA A 162 -5.71 -0.23 -5.87
CA ALA A 162 -5.21 0.24 -7.16
C ALA A 162 -5.21 -0.91 -8.17
N ASP A 163 -5.97 -0.78 -9.25
CA ASP A 163 -6.08 -1.82 -10.27
C ASP A 163 -6.35 -1.21 -11.66
N LEU A 164 -5.94 -1.91 -12.71
CA LEU A 164 -6.35 -1.60 -14.08
C LEU A 164 -7.86 -1.86 -14.27
N ASN A 165 -8.39 -2.88 -13.58
CA ASN A 165 -9.82 -3.19 -13.50
C ASN A 165 -10.49 -2.32 -12.42
N ILE A 166 -10.70 -1.04 -12.74
CA ILE A 166 -11.32 -0.09 -11.81
C ILE A 166 -12.71 -0.55 -11.33
N GLU A 167 -13.50 -1.22 -12.16
CA GLU A 167 -14.82 -1.72 -11.77
C GLU A 167 -14.73 -2.85 -10.74
N GLY A 168 -13.71 -3.72 -10.84
CA GLY A 168 -13.40 -4.71 -9.81
C GLY A 168 -13.02 -4.05 -8.50
N ALA A 169 -12.14 -3.04 -8.55
CA ALA A 169 -11.74 -2.28 -7.38
C ALA A 169 -12.91 -1.53 -6.72
N ARG A 170 -13.83 -0.94 -7.52
CA ARG A 170 -15.05 -0.28 -7.02
C ARG A 170 -15.97 -1.25 -6.29
N ARG A 171 -16.22 -2.44 -6.88
CA ARG A 171 -17.06 -3.47 -6.24
C ARG A 171 -16.46 -3.93 -4.91
N LEU A 172 -15.17 -4.19 -4.88
CA LEU A 172 -14.48 -4.62 -3.66
C LEU A 172 -14.51 -3.53 -2.58
N ALA A 173 -14.21 -2.27 -2.94
CA ALA A 173 -14.29 -1.14 -2.02
C ALA A 173 -15.69 -0.96 -1.43
N ALA A 174 -16.74 -1.02 -2.27
CA ALA A 174 -18.12 -0.92 -1.83
C ALA A 174 -18.51 -2.04 -0.85
N SER A 175 -18.13 -3.30 -1.14
CA SER A 175 -18.36 -4.43 -0.24
C SER A 175 -17.70 -4.21 1.12
N LEU A 176 -16.42 -3.86 1.14
CA LEU A 176 -15.66 -3.66 2.38
C LEU A 176 -16.17 -2.48 3.20
N ASN A 177 -16.51 -1.37 2.56
CA ASN A 177 -17.07 -0.20 3.24
C ASN A 177 -18.44 -0.51 3.86
N ASN A 178 -19.27 -1.30 3.17
CA ASN A 178 -20.55 -1.75 3.69
C ASN A 178 -20.39 -2.73 4.87
N GLU A 179 -19.49 -3.71 4.76
CA GLU A 179 -19.18 -4.66 5.83
C GLU A 179 -18.65 -3.97 7.08
N CYS A 180 -17.74 -3.00 6.91
CA CYS A 180 -17.16 -2.22 8.01
C CYS A 180 -18.07 -1.09 8.52
N LYS A 181 -19.15 -0.77 7.81
CA LYS A 181 -20.04 0.39 8.09
C LYS A 181 -19.29 1.71 8.23
N LYS A 182 -18.23 1.88 7.47
CA LYS A 182 -17.38 3.08 7.41
C LYS A 182 -16.60 3.14 6.13
N THR A 183 -16.24 4.34 5.68
CA THR A 183 -15.39 4.55 4.51
C THR A 183 -13.93 4.27 4.88
N ILE A 184 -13.40 3.16 4.41
CA ILE A 184 -12.04 2.66 4.74
C ILE A 184 -11.31 2.12 3.52
N ALA A 185 -12.02 1.83 2.42
CA ALA A 185 -11.47 1.33 1.18
C ALA A 185 -11.83 2.25 0.01
N PHE A 186 -10.84 2.57 -0.83
CA PHE A 186 -10.94 3.51 -1.93
C PHE A 186 -10.43 2.89 -3.23
N PRO A 187 -11.22 2.85 -4.31
CA PRO A 187 -10.75 2.38 -5.60
C PRO A 187 -9.93 3.47 -6.30
N VAL A 188 -8.82 3.06 -6.94
CA VAL A 188 -7.98 3.93 -7.78
C VAL A 188 -7.61 3.19 -9.05
N GLU A 189 -7.83 3.83 -10.22
CA GLU A 189 -7.42 3.28 -11.50
C GLU A 189 -5.90 3.45 -11.69
N VAL A 190 -5.20 2.39 -12.12
CA VAL A 190 -3.79 2.47 -12.45
C VAL A 190 -3.38 1.44 -13.49
N ASN A 191 -2.60 1.90 -14.47
CA ASN A 191 -1.72 1.04 -15.26
C ASN A 191 -0.30 1.17 -14.67
N VAL A 192 0.18 0.15 -13.96
CA VAL A 192 1.49 0.20 -13.28
C VAL A 192 2.67 0.26 -14.23
N ALA A 193 2.49 -0.11 -15.51
CA ALA A 193 3.51 0.01 -16.54
C ALA A 193 3.60 1.42 -17.17
N ASP A 194 2.68 2.31 -16.82
CA ASP A 194 2.65 3.70 -17.27
C ASP A 194 2.98 4.64 -16.10
N GLU A 195 4.13 5.29 -16.19
CA GLU A 195 4.62 6.18 -15.13
C GLU A 195 3.64 7.34 -14.85
N ALA A 196 3.03 7.93 -15.87
CA ALA A 196 2.06 9.01 -15.70
C ALA A 196 0.78 8.53 -14.98
N SER A 197 0.36 7.29 -15.22
CA SER A 197 -0.75 6.67 -14.52
C SER A 197 -0.41 6.44 -13.04
N VAL A 198 0.80 5.97 -12.75
CA VAL A 198 1.28 5.78 -11.37
C VAL A 198 1.39 7.12 -10.64
N GLU A 199 1.91 8.16 -11.28
CA GLU A 199 1.97 9.50 -10.69
C GLU A 199 0.59 10.01 -10.30
N LYS A 200 -0.41 9.91 -11.18
CA LYS A 200 -1.80 10.28 -10.89
C LYS A 200 -2.40 9.48 -9.74
N MET A 201 -2.11 8.17 -9.66
CA MET A 201 -2.53 7.32 -8.55
C MET A 201 -1.98 7.85 -7.22
N ILE A 202 -0.69 8.15 -7.16
CA ILE A 202 -0.04 8.66 -5.94
C ILE A 202 -0.55 10.05 -5.56
N GLU A 203 -0.78 10.93 -6.54
CA GLU A 203 -1.44 12.21 -6.29
C GLU A 203 -2.83 12.01 -5.67
N ALA A 204 -3.65 11.10 -6.21
CA ALA A 204 -4.97 10.79 -5.66
C ALA A 204 -4.90 10.29 -4.21
N VAL A 205 -3.94 9.43 -3.88
CA VAL A 205 -3.69 8.97 -2.50
C VAL A 205 -3.32 10.15 -1.59
N ALA A 206 -2.38 10.99 -2.01
CA ALA A 206 -1.92 12.14 -1.23
C ALA A 206 -3.04 13.16 -0.99
N LEU A 207 -3.83 13.50 -2.01
CA LEU A 207 -4.94 14.45 -1.89
C LEU A 207 -6.09 13.90 -1.02
N LYS A 208 -6.27 12.58 -1.00
CA LYS A 208 -7.36 11.92 -0.25
C LYS A 208 -6.98 11.59 1.19
N ALA A 209 -5.74 11.19 1.45
CA ALA A 209 -5.28 10.69 2.75
C ALA A 209 -4.10 11.47 3.35
N GLY A 210 -3.47 12.36 2.59
CA GLY A 210 -2.34 13.17 3.02
C GLY A 210 -1.00 12.44 3.02
N GLY A 211 -0.94 11.15 2.68
CA GLY A 211 0.32 10.41 2.69
C GLY A 211 0.11 8.91 2.52
N LEU A 212 1.18 8.15 2.72
CA LEU A 212 1.21 6.72 2.53
C LEU A 212 2.13 6.06 3.56
N ASP A 213 1.65 5.04 4.25
CA ASP A 213 2.44 4.30 5.25
C ASP A 213 2.89 2.93 4.74
N LEU A 214 2.10 2.32 3.86
CA LEU A 214 2.36 0.98 3.33
C LEU A 214 2.01 0.93 1.84
N CYS A 215 2.97 0.58 1.00
CA CYS A 215 2.74 0.20 -0.38
C CYS A 215 2.94 -1.31 -0.54
N VAL A 216 1.91 -2.04 -0.97
CA VAL A 216 2.03 -3.43 -1.40
C VAL A 216 2.01 -3.47 -2.93
N SER A 217 3.19 -3.57 -3.54
CA SER A 217 3.37 -3.73 -4.98
C SER A 217 3.10 -5.19 -5.35
N ASN A 218 1.82 -5.48 -5.67
CA ASN A 218 1.35 -6.84 -5.94
C ASN A 218 1.03 -7.07 -7.43
N ALA A 219 0.71 -6.05 -8.20
CA ALA A 219 0.40 -6.20 -9.63
C ALA A 219 1.46 -7.03 -10.35
N GLY A 220 1.02 -8.03 -11.09
CA GLY A 220 1.93 -8.94 -11.80
C GLY A 220 1.19 -9.85 -12.76
N VAL A 221 1.90 -10.30 -13.78
CA VAL A 221 1.39 -11.18 -14.84
C VAL A 221 2.32 -12.36 -15.06
N LEU A 222 1.76 -13.42 -15.62
CA LEU A 222 2.49 -14.62 -16.00
C LEU A 222 2.14 -15.02 -17.44
N ARG A 223 3.18 -15.25 -18.26
CA ARG A 223 3.07 -15.86 -19.58
C ARG A 223 4.16 -16.90 -19.73
N ALA A 224 3.82 -18.16 -19.49
CA ALA A 224 4.75 -19.26 -19.55
C ALA A 224 4.90 -19.79 -20.98
N ALA A 225 6.12 -19.98 -21.42
CA ALA A 225 6.46 -20.69 -22.66
C ALA A 225 7.88 -21.26 -22.58
N PRO A 226 8.20 -22.34 -23.34
CA PRO A 226 9.57 -22.77 -23.56
C PRO A 226 10.37 -21.65 -24.23
N ILE A 227 11.64 -21.45 -23.84
CA ILE A 227 12.45 -20.32 -24.37
C ILE A 227 12.59 -20.32 -25.89
N LEU A 228 12.65 -21.49 -26.50
CA LEU A 228 12.77 -21.62 -27.96
C LEU A 228 11.48 -21.24 -28.72
N GLU A 229 10.36 -21.17 -28.02
CA GLU A 229 9.04 -20.83 -28.55
C GLU A 229 8.52 -19.49 -27.99
N GLN A 230 9.26 -18.90 -27.05
CA GLN A 230 8.85 -17.68 -26.33
C GLN A 230 8.81 -16.48 -27.28
N ASP A 231 7.63 -15.90 -27.45
CA ASP A 231 7.48 -14.62 -28.11
C ASP A 231 8.13 -13.49 -27.28
N ILE A 232 9.00 -12.72 -27.93
CA ILE A 232 9.76 -11.65 -27.27
C ILE A 232 8.87 -10.48 -26.83
N ALA A 233 7.79 -10.20 -27.53
CA ALA A 233 6.83 -9.18 -27.08
C ALA A 233 6.14 -9.61 -25.77
N SER A 234 5.76 -10.90 -25.64
CA SER A 234 5.27 -11.46 -24.37
C SER A 234 6.33 -11.45 -23.27
N PHE A 235 7.60 -11.71 -23.60
CA PHE A 235 8.70 -11.60 -22.63
C PHE A 235 8.84 -10.17 -22.09
N ARG A 236 8.84 -9.17 -22.98
CA ARG A 236 8.89 -7.74 -22.61
C ARG A 236 7.70 -7.35 -21.76
N PHE A 237 6.48 -7.72 -22.17
CA PHE A 237 5.26 -7.43 -21.42
C PHE A 237 5.32 -7.95 -19.97
N VAL A 238 5.81 -9.17 -19.75
CA VAL A 238 6.01 -9.71 -18.39
C VAL A 238 7.06 -8.92 -17.62
N THR A 239 8.15 -8.54 -18.29
CA THR A 239 9.24 -7.75 -17.69
C THR A 239 8.76 -6.35 -17.32
N ASP A 240 8.00 -5.69 -18.18
CA ASP A 240 7.49 -4.35 -17.94
C ASP A 240 6.57 -4.30 -16.71
N ILE A 241 5.68 -5.28 -16.58
CA ILE A 241 4.72 -5.31 -15.45
C ILE A 241 5.33 -5.83 -14.15
N ASN A 242 6.18 -6.85 -14.21
CA ASN A 242 6.68 -7.48 -12.97
C ASN A 242 7.94 -6.84 -12.41
N TYR A 243 8.74 -6.18 -13.28
CA TYR A 243 10.06 -5.65 -12.93
C TYR A 243 10.13 -4.12 -13.06
N ILE A 244 9.86 -3.57 -14.26
CA ILE A 244 9.94 -2.12 -14.48
C ILE A 244 8.86 -1.39 -13.66
N ALA A 245 7.64 -1.91 -13.65
CA ALA A 245 6.56 -1.29 -12.87
C ALA A 245 6.84 -1.24 -11.38
N PHE A 246 7.57 -2.23 -10.81
CA PHE A 246 7.99 -2.16 -9.41
C PHE A 246 8.92 -0.96 -9.16
N ALA A 247 9.84 -0.66 -10.07
CA ALA A 247 10.69 0.52 -9.95
C ALA A 247 9.88 1.82 -10.05
N ILE A 248 8.92 1.90 -11.00
CA ILE A 248 8.04 3.07 -11.16
C ILE A 248 7.21 3.29 -9.89
N VAL A 249 6.53 2.26 -9.39
CA VAL A 249 5.71 2.33 -8.17
C VAL A 249 6.57 2.72 -6.97
N THR A 250 7.74 2.10 -6.79
CA THR A 250 8.66 2.41 -5.69
C THR A 250 9.13 3.87 -5.73
N LYS A 251 9.46 4.40 -6.91
CA LYS A 251 9.87 5.79 -7.10
C LYS A 251 8.80 6.77 -6.60
N HIS A 252 7.58 6.63 -7.08
CA HIS A 252 6.50 7.57 -6.77
C HIS A 252 5.96 7.41 -5.34
N CYS A 253 5.82 6.17 -4.83
CA CYS A 253 5.52 5.93 -3.42
C CYS A 253 6.62 6.49 -2.51
N GLY A 254 7.88 6.24 -2.85
CA GLY A 254 9.04 6.71 -2.10
C GLY A 254 9.10 8.24 -1.99
N LEU A 255 8.76 8.97 -3.06
CA LEU A 255 8.69 10.44 -3.04
C LEU A 255 7.64 10.94 -2.04
N LEU A 256 6.45 10.35 -2.02
CA LEU A 256 5.39 10.72 -1.08
C LEU A 256 5.76 10.35 0.37
N MET A 257 6.27 9.14 0.59
CA MET A 257 6.71 8.67 1.90
C MET A 257 7.88 9.51 2.44
N LYS A 258 8.86 9.85 1.59
CA LYS A 258 9.96 10.75 1.96
C LYS A 258 9.44 12.10 2.44
N ALA A 259 8.55 12.75 1.68
CA ALA A 259 7.99 14.05 2.08
C ALA A 259 7.28 13.98 3.44
N GLN A 260 6.50 12.92 3.68
CA GLN A 260 5.87 12.69 4.97
C GLN A 260 6.89 12.47 6.10
N ASN A 261 7.87 11.60 5.88
CA ASN A 261 8.81 11.16 6.91
C ASN A 261 9.82 12.24 7.29
N LEU A 262 10.10 13.23 6.42
CA LEU A 262 10.92 14.41 6.77
C LEU A 262 10.37 15.15 7.97
N CYS A 263 9.05 15.24 8.12
CA CYS A 263 8.38 15.90 9.23
C CYS A 263 8.27 15.04 10.50
N VAL A 264 8.63 13.74 10.43
CA VAL A 264 8.51 12.80 11.56
C VAL A 264 9.61 11.73 11.50
N PRO A 265 10.85 12.07 11.93
CA PRO A 265 12.02 11.19 11.75
C PRO A 265 11.91 9.80 12.40
N GLU A 266 11.08 9.61 13.40
CA GLU A 266 10.86 8.31 14.06
C GLU A 266 9.79 7.43 13.39
N TRP A 267 9.03 7.95 12.42
CA TRP A 267 8.01 7.17 11.71
C TRP A 267 8.64 6.34 10.60
N THR A 268 8.23 5.06 10.51
CA THR A 268 8.70 4.15 9.46
C THR A 268 7.56 3.81 8.53
N THR A 269 7.86 3.82 7.23
CA THR A 269 6.95 3.42 6.15
C THR A 269 7.50 2.21 5.41
N ASP A 270 6.63 1.49 4.70
CA ASP A 270 6.96 0.21 4.10
C ASP A 270 6.59 0.13 2.62
N ILE A 271 7.50 -0.38 1.79
CA ILE A 271 7.23 -0.85 0.43
C ILE A 271 7.46 -2.36 0.42
N ILE A 272 6.40 -3.14 0.17
CA ILE A 272 6.46 -4.60 0.15
C ILE A 272 6.11 -5.08 -1.25
N GLN A 273 7.04 -5.77 -1.91
CA GLN A 273 6.78 -6.42 -3.19
C GLN A 273 6.20 -7.82 -2.96
N ILE A 274 5.07 -8.13 -3.61
CA ILE A 274 4.63 -9.52 -3.73
C ILE A 274 5.40 -10.15 -4.90
N ASN A 275 6.42 -10.88 -4.52
CA ASN A 275 7.30 -11.59 -5.43
C ASN A 275 6.74 -13.00 -5.75
N SER A 276 7.54 -14.04 -5.67
CA SER A 276 7.15 -15.45 -5.88
C SER A 276 8.27 -16.36 -5.41
N LYS A 277 7.96 -17.61 -5.11
CA LYS A 277 8.98 -18.66 -5.02
C LYS A 277 9.86 -18.74 -6.29
N SER A 278 9.32 -18.36 -7.45
CA SER A 278 10.06 -18.29 -8.72
C SER A 278 11.06 -17.15 -8.79
N GLY A 279 11.12 -16.26 -7.80
CA GLY A 279 12.20 -15.30 -7.61
C GLY A 279 13.33 -15.84 -6.75
N LEU A 280 13.14 -16.99 -6.10
CA LEU A 280 14.13 -17.67 -5.27
C LEU A 280 14.72 -18.90 -5.97
N GLU A 281 13.99 -19.50 -6.91
CA GLU A 281 14.37 -20.69 -7.65
C GLU A 281 13.88 -20.58 -9.11
N GLY A 282 14.72 -21.03 -10.05
CA GLY A 282 14.38 -21.06 -11.47
C GLY A 282 13.15 -21.93 -11.76
N SER A 283 12.33 -21.51 -12.71
CA SER A 283 11.08 -22.20 -13.08
C SER A 283 11.09 -22.63 -14.52
N ASN A 284 10.99 -23.94 -14.77
CA ASN A 284 10.99 -24.50 -16.14
C ASN A 284 9.85 -23.94 -16.99
N LYS A 285 10.14 -23.59 -18.24
CA LYS A 285 9.21 -22.99 -19.22
C LYS A 285 8.55 -21.68 -18.73
N ASN A 286 9.24 -20.95 -17.88
CA ASN A 286 8.72 -19.74 -17.26
C ASN A 286 9.80 -18.65 -17.10
N GLY A 287 10.73 -18.59 -18.05
CA GLY A 287 11.94 -17.76 -17.97
C GLY A 287 11.65 -16.26 -17.78
N ALA A 288 10.70 -15.71 -18.53
CA ALA A 288 10.32 -14.30 -18.42
C ALA A 288 9.83 -13.95 -17.01
N TYR A 289 8.94 -14.78 -16.46
CA TYR A 289 8.39 -14.58 -15.12
C TYR A 289 9.45 -14.77 -14.03
N ALA A 290 10.18 -15.91 -14.06
CA ALA A 290 11.22 -16.18 -13.08
C ALA A 290 12.32 -15.09 -13.13
N GLY A 291 12.80 -14.74 -14.32
CA GLY A 291 13.80 -13.68 -14.51
C GLY A 291 13.32 -12.33 -13.95
N SER A 292 12.06 -11.94 -14.21
CA SER A 292 11.51 -10.70 -13.68
C SER A 292 11.43 -10.72 -12.14
N LYS A 293 11.06 -11.84 -11.53
CA LYS A 293 10.97 -12.00 -10.08
C LYS A 293 12.34 -12.07 -9.40
N PHE A 294 13.34 -12.75 -9.99
CA PHE A 294 14.73 -12.71 -9.53
C PHE A 294 15.31 -11.30 -9.60
N GLY A 295 15.18 -10.63 -10.74
CA GLY A 295 15.65 -9.26 -10.92
C GLY A 295 15.03 -8.30 -9.89
N SER A 296 13.75 -8.47 -9.60
CA SER A 296 13.04 -7.64 -8.61
C SER A 296 13.57 -7.81 -7.19
N ILE A 297 14.10 -8.96 -6.79
CA ILE A 297 14.77 -9.14 -5.48
C ILE A 297 16.03 -8.27 -5.44
N GLY A 298 16.78 -8.17 -6.54
CA GLY A 298 17.90 -7.24 -6.65
C GLY A 298 17.48 -5.78 -6.49
N LEU A 299 16.33 -5.38 -7.07
CA LEU A 299 15.76 -4.04 -6.87
C LEU A 299 15.34 -3.80 -5.41
N VAL A 300 14.73 -4.79 -4.76
CA VAL A 300 14.37 -4.71 -3.33
C VAL A 300 15.60 -4.41 -2.48
N GLN A 301 16.71 -5.10 -2.71
CA GLN A 301 17.96 -4.88 -1.97
C GLN A 301 18.57 -3.50 -2.24
N SER A 302 18.58 -3.05 -3.51
CA SER A 302 19.09 -1.73 -3.89
C SER A 302 18.24 -0.61 -3.30
N PHE A 303 16.93 -0.67 -3.49
CA PHE A 303 16.01 0.35 -2.99
C PHE A 303 15.96 0.39 -1.46
N ALA A 304 16.12 -0.75 -0.78
CA ALA A 304 16.23 -0.78 0.66
C ALA A 304 17.43 0.05 1.16
N LYS A 305 18.58 -0.07 0.50
CA LYS A 305 19.79 0.72 0.84
C LYS A 305 19.63 2.21 0.52
N GLU A 306 18.95 2.54 -0.59
CA GLU A 306 18.75 3.94 -1.01
C GLU A 306 17.71 4.66 -0.15
N LEU A 307 16.66 3.95 0.31
CA LEU A 307 15.49 4.57 0.94
C LEU A 307 15.53 4.51 2.49
N VAL A 308 16.45 3.75 3.08
CA VAL A 308 16.55 3.61 4.54
C VAL A 308 16.84 4.94 5.24
N ASP A 309 17.58 5.86 4.61
CA ASP A 309 17.85 7.19 5.15
C ASP A 309 16.59 8.05 5.30
N TYR A 310 15.55 7.73 4.54
CA TYR A 310 14.23 8.36 4.64
C TYR A 310 13.24 7.56 5.49
N ARG A 311 13.70 6.56 6.25
CA ARG A 311 12.86 5.68 7.06
C ARG A 311 11.83 4.91 6.25
N ILE A 312 12.17 4.54 5.02
CA ILE A 312 11.36 3.70 4.15
C ILE A 312 12.01 2.33 4.06
N LYS A 313 11.35 1.30 4.56
CA LYS A 313 11.78 -0.09 4.41
C LYS A 313 11.28 -0.65 3.08
N VAL A 314 12.10 -1.47 2.42
CA VAL A 314 11.73 -2.15 1.19
C VAL A 314 12.02 -3.63 1.33
N ASN A 315 10.98 -4.47 1.26
CA ASN A 315 11.10 -5.93 1.40
C ASN A 315 10.26 -6.64 0.33
N ALA A 316 10.49 -7.92 0.15
CA ALA A 316 9.69 -8.80 -0.70
C ALA A 316 9.08 -9.94 0.11
N ILE A 317 7.87 -10.36 -0.24
CA ILE A 317 7.28 -11.62 0.15
C ILE A 317 7.29 -12.53 -1.06
N CYS A 318 7.75 -13.77 -0.89
CA CYS A 318 7.85 -14.77 -1.94
C CYS A 318 6.86 -15.92 -1.68
N PRO A 319 5.58 -15.77 -2.08
CA PRO A 319 4.57 -16.80 -1.85
C PRO A 319 4.83 -18.07 -2.68
N GLY A 320 4.35 -19.21 -2.17
CA GLY A 320 4.12 -20.42 -2.92
C GLY A 320 2.93 -20.31 -3.87
N ASN A 321 2.49 -21.43 -4.41
CA ASN A 321 1.33 -21.45 -5.32
C ASN A 321 0.03 -21.12 -4.58
N PHE A 322 -0.74 -20.18 -5.13
CA PHE A 322 -2.10 -19.87 -4.67
C PHE A 322 -3.11 -20.73 -5.45
N PHE A 323 -3.32 -21.95 -5.00
CA PHE A 323 -4.15 -22.92 -5.72
C PHE A 323 -5.63 -22.52 -5.79
N ASP A 324 -6.13 -21.75 -4.84
CA ASP A 324 -7.51 -21.25 -4.84
C ASP A 324 -7.66 -19.93 -5.61
N GLY A 325 -6.55 -19.36 -6.09
CA GLY A 325 -6.55 -18.13 -6.88
C GLY A 325 -6.96 -18.35 -8.35
N PRO A 326 -7.37 -17.28 -9.05
CA PRO A 326 -7.94 -17.38 -10.41
C PRO A 326 -6.97 -17.99 -11.44
N LEU A 327 -5.66 -17.87 -11.27
CA LEU A 327 -4.68 -18.49 -12.15
C LEU A 327 -4.81 -20.02 -12.17
N TRP A 328 -5.15 -20.65 -11.04
CA TRP A 328 -5.25 -22.09 -10.87
C TRP A 328 -6.68 -22.59 -10.92
N ALA A 329 -7.59 -21.92 -10.23
CA ALA A 329 -8.93 -22.41 -9.94
C ALA A 329 -10.02 -21.92 -10.90
N ASP A 330 -9.71 -21.02 -11.85
CA ASP A 330 -10.69 -20.57 -12.85
C ASP A 330 -11.26 -21.81 -13.60
N PRO A 331 -12.60 -22.01 -13.61
CA PRO A 331 -13.23 -23.22 -14.12
C PRO A 331 -13.08 -23.39 -15.64
N ASP A 332 -12.81 -22.33 -16.38
CA ASP A 332 -12.70 -22.37 -17.85
C ASP A 332 -11.24 -22.36 -18.33
N LYS A 333 -10.40 -21.57 -17.71
CA LYS A 333 -9.03 -21.28 -18.16
C LYS A 333 -7.96 -21.43 -17.07
N GLY A 334 -8.32 -21.91 -15.87
CA GLY A 334 -7.38 -22.17 -14.79
C GLY A 334 -6.39 -23.29 -15.11
N LEU A 335 -5.22 -23.25 -14.47
CA LEU A 335 -4.16 -24.22 -14.72
C LEU A 335 -4.60 -25.66 -14.40
N PHE A 336 -5.46 -25.87 -13.41
CA PHE A 336 -5.97 -27.22 -13.10
C PHE A 336 -6.76 -27.81 -14.28
N VAL A 337 -7.65 -27.03 -14.87
CA VAL A 337 -8.44 -27.44 -16.04
C VAL A 337 -7.55 -27.66 -17.26
N GLN A 338 -6.61 -26.74 -17.51
CA GLN A 338 -5.66 -26.88 -18.61
C GLN A 338 -4.82 -28.15 -18.48
N TYR A 339 -4.31 -28.44 -17.29
CA TYR A 339 -3.46 -29.61 -17.05
C TYR A 339 -4.21 -30.92 -17.10
N LEU A 340 -5.50 -30.94 -16.71
CA LEU A 340 -6.37 -32.07 -16.91
C LEU A 340 -6.60 -32.35 -18.41
N ARG A 341 -6.97 -31.29 -19.18
CA ARG A 341 -7.25 -31.41 -20.63
C ARG A 341 -6.01 -31.84 -21.44
N THR A 342 -4.83 -31.41 -21.03
CA THR A 342 -3.58 -31.75 -21.74
C THR A 342 -2.91 -33.03 -21.24
N GLY A 343 -3.51 -33.72 -20.27
CA GLY A 343 -2.93 -34.94 -19.68
C GLY A 343 -1.59 -34.71 -19.00
N LYS A 344 -1.30 -33.48 -18.53
CA LYS A 344 -0.02 -33.12 -17.91
C LYS A 344 0.23 -33.86 -16.60
N VAL A 345 -0.82 -34.30 -15.92
CA VAL A 345 -0.75 -35.12 -14.71
C VAL A 345 -1.15 -36.53 -15.08
N PRO A 346 -0.22 -37.49 -15.14
CA PRO A 346 -0.53 -38.86 -15.51
C PRO A 346 -1.56 -39.50 -14.57
N GLY A 347 -2.61 -40.08 -15.15
CA GLY A 347 -3.67 -40.78 -14.41
C GLY A 347 -4.74 -39.89 -13.77
N ALA A 348 -4.60 -38.55 -13.80
CA ALA A 348 -5.65 -37.65 -13.33
C ALA A 348 -6.91 -37.75 -14.20
N LYS A 349 -8.08 -37.83 -13.57
CA LYS A 349 -9.39 -37.93 -14.23
C LYS A 349 -10.27 -36.71 -13.92
N THR A 350 -9.96 -36.00 -12.85
CA THR A 350 -10.70 -34.82 -12.37
C THR A 350 -9.76 -33.65 -12.09
N VAL A 351 -10.33 -32.45 -11.93
CA VAL A 351 -9.59 -31.24 -11.49
C VAL A 351 -9.02 -31.46 -10.11
N GLU A 352 -9.72 -32.13 -9.24
CA GLU A 352 -9.32 -32.49 -7.88
C GLU A 352 -8.07 -33.38 -7.87
N ASP A 353 -7.97 -34.34 -8.80
CA ASP A 353 -6.78 -35.18 -8.94
C ASP A 353 -5.56 -34.34 -9.31
N VAL A 354 -5.75 -33.38 -10.23
CA VAL A 354 -4.68 -32.43 -10.59
C VAL A 354 -4.30 -31.53 -9.42
N LYS A 355 -5.27 -31.01 -8.67
CA LYS A 355 -5.02 -30.19 -7.47
C LYS A 355 -4.25 -31.00 -6.44
N ALA A 356 -4.71 -32.20 -6.09
CA ALA A 356 -4.06 -33.09 -5.13
C ALA A 356 -2.60 -33.42 -5.53
N PHE A 357 -2.34 -33.64 -6.83
CA PHE A 357 -0.98 -33.87 -7.33
C PHE A 357 -0.06 -32.67 -7.10
N TYR A 358 -0.56 -31.43 -7.28
CA TYR A 358 0.24 -30.23 -7.03
C TYR A 358 0.36 -29.90 -5.55
N GLU A 359 -0.66 -30.17 -4.74
CA GLU A 359 -0.59 -30.02 -3.27
C GLU A 359 0.41 -30.99 -2.66
N ALA A 360 0.47 -32.23 -3.13
CA ALA A 360 1.44 -33.24 -2.69
C ALA A 360 2.92 -32.83 -2.94
N LYS A 361 3.16 -31.88 -3.87
CA LYS A 361 4.51 -31.31 -4.10
C LYS A 361 4.88 -30.21 -3.11
N VAL A 362 3.95 -29.77 -2.28
CA VAL A 362 4.20 -28.81 -1.22
C VAL A 362 4.45 -29.59 0.07
N PRO A 363 5.59 -29.46 0.76
CA PRO A 363 5.86 -30.20 2.00
C PRO A 363 4.77 -30.06 3.05
N MET A 364 4.12 -28.89 3.15
CA MET A 364 2.99 -28.66 4.06
C MET A 364 1.64 -29.16 3.52
N GLY A 365 1.59 -29.82 2.36
CA GLY A 365 0.41 -30.49 1.81
C GLY A 365 -0.71 -29.59 1.30
N ARG A 366 -0.49 -28.28 1.15
CA ARG A 366 -1.48 -27.32 0.66
C ARG A 366 -0.87 -26.14 -0.08
N GLY A 367 -1.68 -25.40 -0.83
CA GLY A 367 -1.27 -24.12 -1.42
C GLY A 367 -1.07 -23.00 -0.37
N CYS A 368 -0.40 -21.95 -0.79
CA CYS A 368 -0.34 -20.69 -0.06
C CYS A 368 -1.71 -20.00 -0.13
N THR A 369 -2.14 -19.37 0.94
CA THR A 369 -3.44 -18.70 1.06
C THR A 369 -3.27 -17.21 1.35
N GLY A 370 -4.35 -16.42 1.18
CA GLY A 370 -4.37 -15.00 1.57
C GLY A 370 -3.94 -14.76 3.01
N PRO A 371 -4.49 -15.50 4.02
CA PRO A 371 -4.05 -15.43 5.40
C PRO A 371 -2.55 -15.68 5.64
N ASP A 372 -1.90 -16.52 4.83
CA ASP A 372 -0.46 -16.74 4.96
C ASP A 372 0.32 -15.49 4.51
N VAL A 373 -0.11 -14.87 3.41
CA VAL A 373 0.54 -13.68 2.85
C VAL A 373 0.28 -12.45 3.73
N ILE A 374 -0.94 -12.23 4.21
CA ILE A 374 -1.24 -11.07 5.05
C ILE A 374 -0.49 -11.11 6.39
N ARG A 375 -0.30 -12.29 6.99
CA ARG A 375 0.54 -12.44 8.19
C ARG A 375 1.98 -12.02 7.92
N ALA A 376 2.52 -12.32 6.74
CA ALA A 376 3.86 -11.89 6.36
C ALA A 376 3.93 -10.37 6.12
N VAL A 377 2.89 -9.77 5.52
CA VAL A 377 2.78 -8.31 5.38
C VAL A 377 2.79 -7.64 6.76
N LEU A 378 1.94 -8.09 7.68
CA LEU A 378 1.86 -7.54 9.04
C LEU A 378 3.17 -7.72 9.81
N TYR A 379 3.84 -8.86 9.66
CA TYR A 379 5.16 -9.11 10.24
C TYR A 379 6.19 -8.09 9.74
N LEU A 380 6.30 -7.87 8.43
CA LEU A 380 7.26 -6.93 7.86
C LEU A 380 7.00 -5.49 8.29
N VAL A 381 5.73 -5.10 8.47
CA VAL A 381 5.37 -3.77 9.00
C VAL A 381 5.72 -3.65 10.49
N GLU A 382 5.44 -4.69 11.29
CA GLU A 382 5.76 -4.74 12.72
C GLU A 382 7.27 -4.71 12.97
N GLN A 383 8.04 -5.40 12.13
CA GLN A 383 9.49 -5.53 12.28
C GLN A 383 10.21 -4.29 11.78
N VAL A 384 10.60 -3.42 12.70
CA VAL A 384 11.24 -2.13 12.36
C VAL A 384 12.74 -2.24 12.02
N TYR A 385 13.37 -3.39 12.25
CA TYR A 385 14.80 -3.62 12.03
C TYR A 385 15.06 -4.57 10.86
N GLU A 386 14.15 -4.66 9.89
CA GLU A 386 14.29 -5.55 8.75
C GLU A 386 13.95 -4.85 7.43
N THR A 387 14.94 -4.74 6.54
CA THR A 387 14.80 -4.19 5.20
C THR A 387 15.71 -4.91 4.21
N GLY A 388 15.36 -4.94 2.93
CA GLY A 388 16.12 -5.60 1.86
C GLY A 388 15.94 -7.11 1.80
N GLN A 389 14.94 -7.68 2.50
CA GLN A 389 14.74 -9.12 2.62
C GLN A 389 13.74 -9.65 1.58
N ALA A 390 13.93 -10.92 1.20
CA ALA A 390 12.99 -11.70 0.41
C ALA A 390 12.45 -12.84 1.29
N LEU A 391 11.28 -12.63 1.90
CA LEU A 391 10.67 -13.54 2.87
C LEU A 391 9.92 -14.67 2.16
N PRO A 392 10.38 -15.95 2.25
CA PRO A 392 9.66 -17.08 1.65
C PRO A 392 8.41 -17.44 2.48
N VAL A 393 7.26 -17.56 1.80
CA VAL A 393 5.99 -18.05 2.35
C VAL A 393 5.51 -19.20 1.46
N THR A 394 6.26 -20.30 1.43
CA THR A 394 6.19 -21.32 0.38
C THR A 394 5.68 -22.69 0.84
N GLY A 395 5.42 -22.87 2.14
CA GLY A 395 5.06 -24.17 2.70
C GLY A 395 6.18 -25.22 2.54
N GLY A 396 7.44 -24.77 2.47
CA GLY A 396 8.61 -25.62 2.29
C GLY A 396 8.96 -25.94 0.83
N GLN A 397 8.25 -25.38 -0.17
CA GLN A 397 8.56 -25.60 -1.59
C GLN A 397 9.95 -25.09 -1.99
N VAL A 398 10.39 -23.99 -1.38
CA VAL A 398 11.73 -23.42 -1.55
C VAL A 398 12.28 -23.09 -0.19
N MET A 399 13.52 -23.49 0.05
CA MET A 399 14.28 -23.19 1.25
C MET A 399 15.50 -22.37 0.87
N LEU A 400 15.76 -21.29 1.60
CA LEU A 400 16.99 -20.51 1.44
C LEU A 400 18.11 -21.22 2.20
N SER A 401 19.25 -21.38 1.54
CA SER A 401 20.48 -21.94 2.12
C SER A 401 21.55 -20.86 2.27
#